data_f37f49649d8e343461e06e81547e110d
#
_entry.id   f37f49649d8e343461e06e81547e110d
#
_cell.length_a   1.000
_cell.length_b   1.000
_cell.length_c   1.000
_cell.angle_alpha   90.00
_cell.angle_beta   90.00
_cell.angle_gamma   90.00
#
_symmetry.space_group_name_H-M   'P 1'
#
loop_
_entity.id
_entity.type
_entity.pdbx_description
1 polymer ?
#
loop_
_entity_poly.entity_id
_entity_poly.type
_entity_poly.pdbx_seq_one_letter_code
_entity_poly.pdbx_strand_id
1 'polypeptide(L)'
;GPRLPHNWISLDVPEEGVARRDLVIQFRHEPLELACKAIPEFQEIMPLLERARHGIEFFGWADKAEPHWQAVKSARGLKRLAAFCHFMTDLARWGDYRLLSNVQMRGVENDTELDQINTIVNRITENPSHSQTAAEVAAELAMSESRFSRFFRRATGNTYTDFVNRVRINRACQLLMNTDRYVTNICYDVGFNNVANFNRRFRELKGVTPSEFR
;
A
#
# COMPACT_ATOMS: atom_id res chain seq x y z
N GLY A 1 -1.17 3.04 -7.55
CA GLY A 1 -0.98 2.46 -8.89
C GLY A 1 -1.58 1.06 -8.96
N PRO A 2 -1.77 0.52 -10.16
CA PRO A 2 -2.29 -0.83 -10.32
C PRO A 2 -1.32 -1.83 -9.67
N ARG A 3 -1.88 -2.82 -8.96
CA ARG A 3 -1.12 -3.92 -8.36
C ARG A 3 -0.06 -3.50 -7.34
N LEU A 4 -0.14 -2.29 -6.79
CA LEU A 4 0.76 -1.82 -5.75
C LEU A 4 0.14 -2.13 -4.38
N PRO A 5 0.67 -3.09 -3.60
CA PRO A 5 0.23 -3.31 -2.23
C PRO A 5 0.51 -2.05 -1.41
N HIS A 6 -0.50 -1.52 -0.77
CA HIS A 6 -0.37 -0.33 0.06
C HIS A 6 -1.25 -0.45 1.29
N ASN A 7 -0.82 0.18 2.37
CA ASN A 7 -1.58 0.26 3.61
C ASN A 7 -1.62 1.71 4.09
N TRP A 8 -2.75 2.10 4.64
CA TRP A 8 -2.98 3.42 5.19
C TRP A 8 -2.89 3.35 6.71
N ILE A 9 -1.94 4.07 7.28
CA ILE A 9 -1.76 4.16 8.72
C ILE A 9 -1.73 5.63 9.11
N SER A 10 -2.61 6.02 10.04
CA SER A 10 -2.52 7.31 10.70
C SER A 10 -1.68 7.13 11.95
N LEU A 11 -0.58 7.87 12.04
CA LEU A 11 0.31 7.84 13.21
C LEU A 11 -0.13 8.87 14.26
N ASP A 12 -0.67 9.99 13.82
CA ASP A 12 -1.14 11.06 14.68
C ASP A 12 -2.63 11.30 14.44
N VAL A 13 -3.46 10.76 15.31
CA VAL A 13 -4.90 11.03 15.33
C VAL A 13 -5.18 11.89 16.55
N PRO A 14 -5.71 13.11 16.40
CA PRO A 14 -6.12 13.93 17.53
C PRO A 14 -7.12 13.17 18.42
N GLU A 15 -7.12 13.44 19.73
CA GLU A 15 -8.06 12.82 20.69
C GLU A 15 -9.52 13.01 20.27
N GLU A 16 -9.84 14.14 19.66
CA GLU A 16 -11.18 14.48 19.13
C GLU A 16 -11.50 13.72 17.83
N GLY A 17 -10.55 12.94 17.28
CA GLY A 17 -10.68 12.27 16.00
C GLY A 17 -10.50 13.20 14.80
N VAL A 18 -10.71 12.68 13.62
CA VAL A 18 -10.73 13.46 12.37
C VAL A 18 -12.06 13.23 11.64
N ALA A 19 -12.73 14.31 11.27
CA ALA A 19 -14.02 14.24 10.58
C ALA A 19 -13.90 13.51 9.22
N ARG A 20 -12.72 13.59 8.59
CA ARG A 20 -12.42 12.94 7.32
C ARG A 20 -10.92 12.67 7.21
N ARG A 21 -10.53 11.41 7.13
CA ARG A 21 -9.14 11.00 7.03
C ARG A 21 -8.62 11.07 5.60
N ASP A 22 -9.39 10.57 4.64
CA ASP A 22 -8.96 10.39 3.26
C ASP A 22 -10.07 10.77 2.27
N LEU A 23 -9.65 11.19 1.07
CA LEU A 23 -10.47 11.28 -0.13
C LEU A 23 -9.95 10.25 -1.12
N VAL A 24 -10.78 9.29 -1.53
CA VAL A 24 -10.36 8.18 -2.38
C VAL A 24 -11.12 8.20 -3.70
N ILE A 25 -10.39 8.13 -4.82
CA ILE A 25 -10.94 7.86 -6.15
C ILE A 25 -10.41 6.50 -6.58
N GLN A 26 -11.29 5.50 -6.68
CA GLN A 26 -10.95 4.17 -7.17
C GLN A 26 -11.41 3.99 -8.60
N PHE A 27 -10.55 3.42 -9.44
CA PHE A 27 -10.84 3.13 -10.84
C PHE A 27 -10.13 1.86 -11.31
N ARG A 28 -10.66 1.24 -12.36
CA ARG A 28 -10.01 0.10 -13.01
C ARG A 28 -8.95 0.59 -13.98
N HIS A 29 -7.81 -0.09 -13.98
CA HIS A 29 -6.67 0.25 -14.83
C HIS A 29 -6.89 -0.15 -16.28
N GLU A 30 -7.43 -1.35 -16.51
CA GLU A 30 -7.61 -1.94 -17.83
C GLU A 30 -8.44 -1.06 -18.81
N PRO A 31 -9.57 -0.44 -18.41
CA PRO A 31 -10.30 0.46 -19.28
C PRO A 31 -9.48 1.67 -19.71
N LEU A 32 -8.59 2.19 -18.85
CA LEU A 32 -7.70 3.30 -19.19
C LEU A 32 -6.62 2.88 -20.18
N GLU A 33 -6.01 1.70 -20.01
CA GLU A 33 -5.05 1.15 -20.96
C GLU A 33 -5.69 0.96 -22.35
N LEU A 34 -6.92 0.45 -22.41
CA LEU A 34 -7.67 0.32 -23.65
C LEU A 34 -7.99 1.68 -24.27
N ALA A 35 -8.40 2.66 -23.45
CA ALA A 35 -8.65 4.02 -23.93
C ALA A 35 -7.38 4.66 -24.50
N CYS A 36 -6.24 4.48 -23.86
CA CYS A 36 -4.94 4.96 -24.36
C CYS A 36 -4.54 4.33 -25.72
N LYS A 37 -5.01 3.12 -26.01
CA LYS A 37 -4.78 2.47 -27.31
C LYS A 37 -5.76 2.93 -28.40
N ALA A 38 -6.99 3.25 -28.00
CA ALA A 38 -8.10 3.53 -28.93
C ALA A 38 -8.29 5.02 -29.20
N ILE A 39 -7.94 5.90 -28.27
CA ILE A 39 -8.21 7.34 -28.31
C ILE A 39 -6.88 8.08 -28.09
N PRO A 40 -6.35 8.77 -29.11
CA PRO A 40 -5.04 9.44 -29.05
C PRO A 40 -4.89 10.40 -27.87
N GLU A 41 -5.92 11.12 -27.48
CA GLU A 41 -5.91 12.09 -26.39
C GLU A 41 -5.59 11.45 -25.03
N PHE A 42 -5.91 10.18 -24.82
CA PHE A 42 -5.56 9.45 -23.62
C PHE A 42 -4.06 9.11 -23.52
N GLN A 43 -3.29 9.24 -24.59
CA GLN A 43 -1.84 9.05 -24.54
C GLN A 43 -1.16 10.03 -23.57
N GLU A 44 -1.78 11.20 -23.33
CA GLU A 44 -1.26 12.20 -22.40
C GLU A 44 -1.08 11.66 -20.96
N ILE A 45 -1.95 10.73 -20.54
CA ILE A 45 -1.89 10.16 -19.18
C ILE A 45 -0.98 8.93 -19.06
N MET A 46 -0.48 8.38 -20.17
CA MET A 46 0.38 7.17 -20.14
C MET A 46 1.61 7.33 -19.23
N PRO A 47 2.37 8.46 -19.28
CA PRO A 47 3.50 8.64 -18.39
C PRO A 47 3.12 8.63 -16.90
N LEU A 48 1.93 9.14 -16.55
CA LEU A 48 1.40 9.07 -15.19
C LEU A 48 1.09 7.63 -14.79
N LEU A 49 0.42 6.86 -15.65
CA LEU A 49 0.07 5.46 -15.38
C LEU A 49 1.32 4.60 -15.20
N GLU A 50 2.36 4.83 -16.00
CA GLU A 50 3.65 4.15 -15.85
C GLU A 50 4.33 4.48 -14.51
N ARG A 51 4.42 5.76 -14.14
CA ARG A 51 4.95 6.18 -12.84
C ARG A 51 4.12 5.64 -11.67
N ALA A 52 2.79 5.56 -11.82
CA ALA A 52 1.89 5.08 -10.79
C ALA A 52 2.12 3.62 -10.40
N ARG A 53 2.79 2.81 -11.24
CA ARG A 53 3.23 1.45 -10.91
C ARG A 53 4.21 1.42 -9.74
N HIS A 54 4.91 2.52 -9.50
CA HIS A 54 5.86 2.68 -8.39
C HIS A 54 5.23 3.30 -7.14
N GLY A 55 3.95 3.69 -7.21
CA GLY A 55 3.36 4.63 -6.26
C GLY A 55 3.95 6.03 -6.45
N ILE A 56 3.10 7.02 -6.36
CA ILE A 56 3.50 8.42 -6.51
C ILE A 56 2.99 9.17 -5.29
N GLU A 57 3.87 9.93 -4.66
CA GLU A 57 3.51 10.95 -3.69
C GLU A 57 3.65 12.31 -4.37
N PHE A 58 2.57 13.08 -4.39
CA PHE A 58 2.55 14.44 -4.93
C PHE A 58 2.67 15.45 -3.81
N PHE A 59 3.55 16.45 -3.98
CA PHE A 59 3.71 17.54 -3.03
C PHE A 59 2.93 18.77 -3.50
N GLY A 60 2.38 19.54 -2.56
CA GLY A 60 1.61 20.75 -2.87
C GLY A 60 0.29 20.50 -3.63
N TRP A 61 -0.20 19.25 -3.70
CA TRP A 61 -1.42 18.91 -4.41
C TRP A 61 -2.70 19.04 -3.56
N ALA A 62 -2.59 19.15 -2.22
CA ALA A 62 -3.70 19.04 -1.28
C ALA A 62 -4.86 20.00 -1.61
N ASP A 63 -4.56 21.25 -1.92
CA ASP A 63 -5.58 22.28 -2.21
C ASP A 63 -6.36 22.01 -3.51
N LYS A 64 -5.76 21.23 -4.42
CA LYS A 64 -6.39 20.82 -5.70
C LYS A 64 -7.16 19.50 -5.58
N ALA A 65 -6.79 18.66 -4.63
CA ALA A 65 -7.36 17.32 -4.49
C ALA A 65 -8.86 17.35 -4.18
N GLU A 66 -9.31 18.19 -3.26
CA GLU A 66 -10.71 18.25 -2.86
C GLU A 66 -11.65 18.74 -3.98
N PRO A 67 -11.37 19.83 -4.71
CA PRO A 67 -12.18 20.24 -5.86
C PRO A 67 -12.33 19.13 -6.91
N HIS A 68 -11.24 18.42 -7.26
CA HIS A 68 -11.31 17.30 -8.19
C HIS A 68 -12.16 16.14 -7.68
N TRP A 69 -11.98 15.79 -6.40
CA TRP A 69 -12.76 14.73 -5.78
C TRP A 69 -14.25 15.05 -5.76
N GLN A 70 -14.62 16.30 -5.40
CA GLN A 70 -16.00 16.77 -5.41
C GLN A 70 -16.60 16.73 -6.83
N ALA A 71 -15.84 17.17 -7.84
CA ALA A 71 -16.27 17.14 -9.24
C ALA A 71 -16.57 15.70 -9.70
N VAL A 72 -15.69 14.73 -9.38
CA VAL A 72 -15.90 13.32 -9.74
C VAL A 72 -17.05 12.70 -8.93
N LYS A 73 -17.16 13.01 -7.63
CA LYS A 73 -18.19 12.46 -6.74
C LYS A 73 -19.59 12.92 -7.14
N SER A 74 -19.77 14.21 -7.44
CA SER A 74 -21.08 14.81 -7.73
C SER A 74 -21.58 14.51 -9.14
N ALA A 75 -20.68 14.27 -10.09
CA ALA A 75 -21.03 14.02 -11.48
C ALA A 75 -21.50 12.58 -11.74
N ARG A 76 -22.22 12.37 -12.84
CA ARG A 76 -22.68 11.05 -13.33
C ARG A 76 -22.46 10.93 -14.84
N GLY A 77 -22.39 9.68 -15.34
CA GLY A 77 -22.23 9.38 -16.75
C GLY A 77 -21.01 10.06 -17.39
N LEU A 78 -21.14 10.59 -18.56
CA LEU A 78 -20.04 11.25 -19.29
C LEU A 78 -19.48 12.48 -18.56
N LYS A 79 -20.28 13.18 -17.76
CA LYS A 79 -19.79 14.30 -16.95
C LYS A 79 -18.80 13.81 -15.89
N ARG A 80 -19.04 12.64 -15.28
CA ARG A 80 -18.08 12.03 -14.35
C ARG A 80 -16.79 11.62 -15.05
N LEU A 81 -16.89 11.04 -16.24
CA LEU A 81 -15.70 10.70 -17.03
C LEU A 81 -14.90 11.97 -17.37
N ALA A 82 -15.55 13.04 -17.81
CA ALA A 82 -14.88 14.31 -18.10
C ALA A 82 -14.18 14.89 -16.86
N ALA A 83 -14.83 14.89 -15.70
CA ALA A 83 -14.21 15.32 -14.43
C ALA A 83 -13.02 14.43 -14.05
N PHE A 84 -13.13 13.13 -14.25
CA PHE A 84 -12.04 12.19 -14.01
C PHE A 84 -10.86 12.40 -14.99
N CYS A 85 -11.12 12.62 -16.28
CA CYS A 85 -10.08 12.94 -17.24
C CYS A 85 -9.35 14.24 -16.88
N HIS A 86 -10.08 15.28 -16.48
CA HIS A 86 -9.48 16.53 -16.00
C HIS A 86 -8.55 16.30 -14.78
N PHE A 87 -9.03 15.54 -13.80
CA PHE A 87 -8.20 15.12 -12.65
C PHE A 87 -6.92 14.39 -13.09
N MET A 88 -7.01 13.43 -14.01
CA MET A 88 -5.86 12.66 -14.50
C MET A 88 -4.88 13.53 -15.29
N THR A 89 -5.37 14.46 -16.09
CA THR A 89 -4.55 15.41 -16.87
C THR A 89 -3.75 16.33 -15.94
N ASP A 90 -4.39 16.88 -14.91
CA ASP A 90 -3.73 17.76 -13.95
C ASP A 90 -2.65 17.01 -13.15
N LEU A 91 -2.91 15.76 -12.73
CA LEU A 91 -1.91 14.90 -12.10
C LEU A 91 -0.76 14.55 -13.06
N ALA A 92 -1.05 14.29 -14.34
CA ALA A 92 -0.04 13.94 -15.33
C ALA A 92 0.97 15.10 -15.56
N ARG A 93 0.47 16.32 -15.50
CA ARG A 93 1.24 17.56 -15.70
C ARG A 93 1.91 18.08 -14.42
N TRP A 94 1.56 17.53 -13.25
CA TRP A 94 2.14 17.98 -12.00
C TRP A 94 3.61 17.53 -11.88
N GLY A 95 4.50 18.47 -11.67
CA GLY A 95 5.96 18.23 -11.68
C GLY A 95 6.56 17.91 -10.31
N ASP A 96 5.88 18.29 -9.22
CA ASP A 96 6.43 18.10 -7.86
C ASP A 96 5.89 16.78 -7.25
N TYR A 97 6.66 15.71 -7.45
CA TYR A 97 6.31 14.38 -6.99
C TYR A 97 7.54 13.53 -6.63
N ARG A 98 7.31 12.49 -5.83
CA ARG A 98 8.29 11.44 -5.52
C ARG A 98 7.70 10.06 -5.82
N LEU A 99 8.52 9.18 -6.38
CA LEU A 99 8.16 7.77 -6.49
C LEU A 99 8.40 7.06 -5.15
N LEU A 100 7.41 6.29 -4.70
CA LEU A 100 7.44 5.62 -3.39
C LEU A 100 8.25 4.32 -3.42
N SER A 101 8.46 3.73 -4.59
CA SER A 101 9.25 2.52 -4.76
C SER A 101 10.17 2.63 -5.97
N ASN A 102 11.43 2.23 -5.80
CA ASN A 102 12.39 2.06 -6.89
C ASN A 102 12.24 0.69 -7.58
N VAL A 103 11.39 -0.17 -7.05
CA VAL A 103 11.14 -1.51 -7.57
C VAL A 103 9.91 -1.44 -8.46
N GLN A 104 10.12 -1.50 -9.78
CA GLN A 104 9.04 -1.87 -10.68
C GLN A 104 8.56 -3.27 -10.26
N MET A 105 7.27 -3.42 -10.01
CA MET A 105 6.65 -4.74 -10.00
C MET A 105 6.67 -5.30 -11.44
N ARG A 106 7.89 -5.53 -11.97
CA ARG A 106 8.12 -6.22 -13.23
C ARG A 106 7.84 -7.69 -12.99
N GLY A 107 6.83 -8.22 -13.64
CA GLY A 107 6.71 -9.64 -13.82
C GLY A 107 5.77 -10.39 -12.88
N VAL A 108 4.65 -9.79 -12.48
CA VAL A 108 3.42 -10.56 -12.29
C VAL A 108 2.81 -10.66 -13.68
N GLU A 109 3.24 -11.69 -14.42
CA GLU A 109 2.96 -11.81 -15.85
C GLU A 109 1.57 -12.37 -16.15
N ASN A 110 0.89 -12.91 -15.11
CA ASN A 110 -0.44 -13.47 -15.25
C ASN A 110 -1.34 -13.20 -14.04
N ASP A 111 -2.64 -13.26 -14.27
CA ASP A 111 -3.66 -13.03 -13.23
C ASP A 111 -3.51 -14.02 -12.05
N THR A 112 -3.02 -15.24 -12.30
CA THR A 112 -2.80 -16.27 -11.27
C THR A 112 -1.72 -15.84 -10.27
N GLU A 113 -0.60 -15.30 -10.71
CA GLU A 113 0.47 -14.81 -9.83
C GLU A 113 -0.02 -13.61 -9.00
N LEU A 114 -0.85 -12.75 -9.61
CA LEU A 114 -1.48 -11.62 -8.91
C LEU A 114 -2.43 -12.09 -7.82
N ASP A 115 -3.28 -13.06 -8.11
CA ASP A 115 -4.22 -13.64 -7.14
C ASP A 115 -3.48 -14.33 -5.99
N GLN A 116 -2.41 -15.06 -6.30
CA GLN A 116 -1.56 -15.69 -5.29
C GLN A 116 -0.95 -14.65 -4.35
N ILE A 117 -0.35 -13.59 -4.87
CA ILE A 117 0.26 -12.57 -4.03
C ILE A 117 -0.77 -11.79 -3.20
N ASN A 118 -1.92 -11.46 -3.79
CA ASN A 118 -3.01 -10.79 -3.08
C ASN A 118 -3.54 -11.67 -1.94
N THR A 119 -3.72 -12.95 -2.16
CA THR A 119 -4.16 -13.91 -1.14
C THR A 119 -3.17 -13.97 0.03
N ILE A 120 -1.86 -14.03 -0.27
CA ILE A 120 -0.81 -14.05 0.77
C ILE A 120 -0.81 -12.74 1.55
N VAL A 121 -0.84 -11.60 0.86
CA VAL A 121 -0.81 -10.26 1.48
C VAL A 121 -2.04 -10.05 2.36
N ASN A 122 -3.23 -10.41 1.90
CA ASN A 122 -4.47 -10.31 2.66
C ASN A 122 -4.41 -11.18 3.93
N ARG A 123 -3.97 -12.44 3.83
CA ARG A 123 -3.80 -13.35 4.98
C ARG A 123 -2.86 -12.76 6.05
N ILE A 124 -1.72 -12.19 5.64
CA ILE A 124 -0.77 -11.55 6.56
C ILE A 124 -1.40 -10.33 7.21
N THR A 125 -2.14 -9.52 6.46
CA THR A 125 -2.73 -8.27 6.94
C THR A 125 -3.89 -8.51 7.90
N GLU A 126 -4.72 -9.52 7.63
CA GLU A 126 -5.86 -9.89 8.47
C GLU A 126 -5.41 -10.52 9.78
N ASN A 127 -4.40 -11.38 9.74
CA ASN A 127 -3.93 -12.11 10.93
C ASN A 127 -2.39 -12.17 11.02
N PRO A 128 -1.72 -11.05 11.33
CA PRO A 128 -0.27 -10.99 11.34
C PRO A 128 0.39 -11.84 12.41
N SER A 129 -0.31 -12.10 13.53
CA SER A 129 0.23 -12.91 14.64
C SER A 129 0.39 -14.39 14.26
N HIS A 130 -0.45 -14.91 13.37
CA HIS A 130 -0.44 -16.29 12.92
C HIS A 130 0.07 -16.44 11.47
N SER A 131 0.93 -15.51 11.03
CA SER A 131 1.53 -15.61 9.70
C SER A 131 2.41 -16.86 9.61
N GLN A 132 2.20 -17.61 8.53
CA GLN A 132 3.02 -18.77 8.16
C GLN A 132 4.47 -18.36 7.93
N THR A 133 5.39 -19.30 7.95
CA THR A 133 6.77 -19.08 7.52
C THR A 133 6.89 -19.00 6.00
N ALA A 134 7.98 -18.45 5.50
CA ALA A 134 8.24 -18.41 4.05
C ALA A 134 8.27 -19.82 3.42
N ALA A 135 8.80 -20.81 4.16
CA ALA A 135 8.86 -22.20 3.72
C ALA A 135 7.46 -22.83 3.61
N GLU A 136 6.58 -22.58 4.58
CA GLU A 136 5.19 -23.10 4.55
C GLU A 136 4.39 -22.50 3.38
N VAL A 137 4.50 -21.18 3.15
CA VAL A 137 3.84 -20.53 2.02
C VAL A 137 4.42 -21.01 0.68
N ALA A 138 5.73 -21.21 0.61
CA ALA A 138 6.36 -21.77 -0.59
C ALA A 138 5.84 -23.17 -0.90
N ALA A 139 5.72 -24.04 0.11
CA ALA A 139 5.17 -25.38 -0.04
C ALA A 139 3.70 -25.38 -0.51
N GLU A 140 2.88 -24.47 0.07
CA GLU A 140 1.48 -24.27 -0.35
C GLU A 140 1.34 -23.90 -1.83
N LEU A 141 2.29 -23.09 -2.34
CA LEU A 141 2.33 -22.69 -3.75
C LEU A 141 3.05 -23.68 -4.67
N ALA A 142 3.45 -24.85 -4.17
CA ALA A 142 4.30 -25.81 -4.87
C ALA A 142 5.59 -25.18 -5.44
N MET A 143 6.19 -24.25 -4.69
CA MET A 143 7.43 -23.57 -5.03
C MET A 143 8.56 -23.99 -4.10
N SER A 144 9.81 -23.95 -4.59
CA SER A 144 10.95 -23.95 -3.68
C SER A 144 11.02 -22.64 -2.91
N GLU A 145 11.57 -22.63 -1.70
CA GLU A 145 11.71 -21.44 -0.87
C GLU A 145 12.47 -20.31 -1.60
N SER A 146 13.51 -20.65 -2.35
CA SER A 146 14.27 -19.70 -3.16
C SER A 146 13.43 -19.07 -4.28
N ARG A 147 12.55 -19.87 -4.94
CA ARG A 147 11.63 -19.37 -5.96
C ARG A 147 10.59 -18.44 -5.33
N PHE A 148 9.99 -18.85 -4.23
CA PHE A 148 9.04 -18.04 -3.48
C PHE A 148 9.64 -16.71 -3.00
N SER A 149 10.85 -16.72 -2.43
CA SER A 149 11.54 -15.51 -1.97
C SER A 149 11.76 -14.51 -3.11
N ARG A 150 12.18 -14.98 -4.29
CA ARG A 150 12.32 -14.12 -5.48
C ARG A 150 10.96 -13.61 -5.97
N PHE A 151 9.96 -14.49 -6.04
CA PHE A 151 8.59 -14.17 -6.43
C PHE A 151 8.01 -13.08 -5.51
N PHE A 152 8.03 -13.31 -4.20
CA PHE A 152 7.48 -12.38 -3.22
C PHE A 152 8.21 -11.02 -3.24
N ARG A 153 9.56 -11.04 -3.29
CA ARG A 153 10.34 -9.81 -3.37
C ARG A 153 10.11 -9.04 -4.67
N ARG A 154 9.96 -9.73 -5.80
CA ARG A 154 9.61 -9.12 -7.09
C ARG A 154 8.23 -8.46 -7.02
N ALA A 155 7.26 -9.14 -6.40
CA ALA A 155 5.88 -8.69 -6.30
C ALA A 155 5.65 -7.56 -5.28
N THR A 156 6.36 -7.57 -4.15
CA THR A 156 6.12 -6.63 -3.03
C THR A 156 7.24 -5.63 -2.77
N GLY A 157 8.40 -5.84 -3.38
CA GLY A 157 9.61 -5.05 -3.10
C GLY A 157 10.30 -5.39 -1.76
N ASN A 158 9.72 -6.28 -0.96
CA ASN A 158 10.21 -6.67 0.37
C ASN A 158 10.51 -8.16 0.44
N THR A 159 11.37 -8.59 1.36
CA THR A 159 11.40 -10.01 1.72
C THR A 159 10.10 -10.36 2.47
N TYR A 160 9.70 -11.63 2.42
CA TYR A 160 8.50 -12.09 3.13
C TYR A 160 8.55 -11.76 4.63
N THR A 161 9.68 -12.06 5.26
CA THR A 161 9.90 -11.78 6.69
C THR A 161 9.83 -10.29 7.02
N ASP A 162 10.42 -9.43 6.21
CA ASP A 162 10.35 -7.98 6.43
C ASP A 162 8.92 -7.46 6.23
N PHE A 163 8.18 -7.99 5.26
CA PHE A 163 6.79 -7.63 5.06
C PHE A 163 5.92 -8.01 6.27
N VAL A 164 6.02 -9.26 6.76
CA VAL A 164 5.32 -9.71 7.96
C VAL A 164 5.67 -8.83 9.17
N ASN A 165 6.95 -8.56 9.38
CA ASN A 165 7.40 -7.71 10.50
C ASN A 165 6.84 -6.28 10.40
N ARG A 166 6.79 -5.68 9.20
CA ARG A 166 6.17 -4.36 9.00
C ARG A 166 4.70 -4.36 9.38
N VAL A 167 3.94 -5.37 8.96
CA VAL A 167 2.51 -5.49 9.31
C VAL A 167 2.33 -5.66 10.82
N ARG A 168 3.14 -6.50 11.47
CA ARG A 168 3.13 -6.69 12.94
C ARG A 168 3.44 -5.40 13.69
N ILE A 169 4.49 -4.67 13.29
CA ILE A 169 4.84 -3.37 13.90
C ILE A 169 3.74 -2.35 13.71
N ASN A 170 3.12 -2.28 12.53
CA ASN A 170 1.99 -1.39 12.30
C ASN A 170 0.80 -1.71 13.20
N ARG A 171 0.50 -3.01 13.40
CA ARG A 171 -0.53 -3.44 14.35
C ARG A 171 -0.14 -3.09 15.80
N ALA A 172 1.13 -3.22 16.15
CA ALA A 172 1.63 -2.82 17.47
C ALA A 172 1.44 -1.31 17.70
N CYS A 173 1.73 -0.45 16.72
CA CYS A 173 1.49 0.99 16.82
C CYS A 173 0.02 1.29 17.12
N GLN A 174 -0.92 0.63 16.44
CA GLN A 174 -2.36 0.80 16.72
C GLN A 174 -2.72 0.42 18.16
N LEU A 175 -2.16 -0.70 18.67
CA LEU A 175 -2.42 -1.15 20.04
C LEU A 175 -1.77 -0.22 21.07
N LEU A 176 -0.57 0.30 20.80
CA LEU A 176 0.11 1.26 21.66
C LEU A 176 -0.66 2.59 21.78
N MET A 177 -1.23 3.08 20.70
CA MET A 177 -2.00 4.34 20.69
C MET A 177 -3.42 4.20 21.29
N ASN A 178 -4.03 3.02 21.16
CA ASN A 178 -5.45 2.86 21.49
C ASN A 178 -5.68 2.02 22.76
N THR A 179 -4.63 1.59 23.47
CA THR A 179 -4.77 0.76 24.67
C THR A 179 -3.64 1.02 25.67
N ASP A 180 -3.93 0.79 26.96
CA ASP A 180 -2.93 0.85 28.06
C ASP A 180 -2.21 -0.48 28.29
N ARG A 181 -2.24 -1.40 27.32
CA ARG A 181 -1.64 -2.74 27.45
C ARG A 181 -0.12 -2.64 27.55
N TYR A 182 0.47 -3.52 28.35
CA TYR A 182 1.93 -3.56 28.46
C TYR A 182 2.59 -3.84 27.11
N VAL A 183 3.69 -3.14 26.83
CA VAL A 183 4.49 -3.31 25.59
C VAL A 183 4.85 -4.79 25.34
N THR A 184 5.17 -5.51 26.41
CA THR A 184 5.48 -6.95 26.37
C THR A 184 4.29 -7.78 25.84
N ASN A 185 3.09 -7.48 26.31
CA ASN A 185 1.89 -8.19 25.87
C ASN A 185 1.60 -7.90 24.40
N ILE A 186 1.71 -6.62 24.00
CA ILE A 186 1.54 -6.20 22.60
C ILE A 186 2.54 -6.92 21.70
N CYS A 187 3.81 -7.05 22.12
CA CYS A 187 4.84 -7.78 21.39
C CYS A 187 4.38 -9.21 21.02
N TYR A 188 3.89 -9.96 22.00
CA TYR A 188 3.44 -11.34 21.78
C TYR A 188 2.14 -11.41 20.98
N ASP A 189 1.19 -10.52 21.26
CA ASP A 189 -0.10 -10.47 20.55
C ASP A 189 0.04 -10.19 19.06
N VAL A 190 1.01 -9.38 18.66
CA VAL A 190 1.25 -9.13 17.24
C VAL A 190 2.11 -10.20 16.58
N GLY A 191 2.56 -11.22 17.33
CA GLY A 191 3.20 -12.42 16.81
C GLY A 191 4.74 -12.40 16.85
N PHE A 192 5.38 -11.55 17.66
CA PHE A 192 6.81 -11.69 17.94
C PHE A 192 7.05 -12.69 19.08
N ASN A 193 8.08 -13.51 18.92
CA ASN A 193 8.42 -14.54 19.91
C ASN A 193 9.37 -14.00 21.00
N ASN A 194 9.91 -12.78 20.82
CA ASN A 194 10.83 -12.21 21.79
C ASN A 194 10.86 -10.69 21.71
N VAL A 195 10.90 -10.06 22.89
CA VAL A 195 10.81 -8.61 23.05
C VAL A 195 12.03 -7.88 22.48
N ALA A 196 13.22 -8.47 22.54
CA ALA A 196 14.43 -7.84 22.01
C ALA A 196 14.36 -7.68 20.50
N ASN A 197 13.90 -8.72 19.77
CA ASN A 197 13.69 -8.64 18.34
C ASN A 197 12.56 -7.66 17.98
N PHE A 198 11.46 -7.66 18.74
CA PHE A 198 10.37 -6.70 18.59
C PHE A 198 10.89 -5.25 18.72
N ASN A 199 11.57 -4.92 19.82
CA ASN A 199 12.10 -3.57 20.06
C ASN A 199 13.08 -3.13 18.96
N ARG A 200 13.97 -4.04 18.52
CA ARG A 200 14.91 -3.77 17.44
C ARG A 200 14.16 -3.45 16.15
N ARG A 201 13.19 -4.29 15.73
CA ARG A 201 12.41 -4.08 14.51
C ARG A 201 11.51 -2.86 14.60
N PHE A 202 10.94 -2.59 15.77
CA PHE A 202 10.15 -1.39 15.99
C PHE A 202 11.00 -0.12 15.79
N ARG A 203 12.20 -0.07 16.41
CA ARG A 203 13.12 1.05 16.27
C ARG A 203 13.63 1.23 14.84
N GLU A 204 13.94 0.13 14.14
CA GLU A 204 14.31 0.17 12.72
C GLU A 204 13.23 0.80 11.83
N LEU A 205 11.95 0.55 12.13
CA LEU A 205 10.83 0.99 11.30
C LEU A 205 10.23 2.34 11.73
N LYS A 206 10.31 2.71 13.01
CA LYS A 206 9.68 3.91 13.56
C LYS A 206 10.65 4.96 14.09
N GLY A 207 11.94 4.64 14.19
CA GLY A 207 12.98 5.54 14.68
C GLY A 207 13.05 5.64 16.21
N VAL A 208 12.02 5.21 16.94
CA VAL A 208 11.88 5.29 18.39
C VAL A 208 11.55 3.91 18.99
N THR A 209 11.67 3.77 20.31
CA THR A 209 11.22 2.54 21.00
C THR A 209 9.70 2.50 21.13
N PRO A 210 9.08 1.31 21.36
CA PRO A 210 7.64 1.21 21.59
C PRO A 210 7.13 2.06 22.77
N SER A 211 7.94 2.23 23.81
CA SER A 211 7.58 3.03 24.99
C SER A 211 7.65 4.53 24.72
N GLU A 212 8.57 4.98 23.88
CA GLU A 212 8.67 6.38 23.44
C GLU A 212 7.58 6.72 22.40
N PHE A 213 7.06 5.71 21.72
CA PHE A 213 6.02 5.87 20.71
C PHE A 213 4.62 6.04 21.31
N ARG A 214 4.37 5.48 22.51
CA ARG A 214 3.12 5.62 23.27
C ARG A 214 2.96 7.02 23.85
#